data_399c572aecef6de061cf9dcc7c1ce4e6
#
_entry.id   399c572aecef6de061cf9dcc7c1ce4e6
#
_cell.length_a   1.000
_cell.length_b   1.000
_cell.length_c   1.000
_cell.angle_alpha   90.00
_cell.angle_beta   90.00
_cell.angle_gamma   90.00
#
_symmetry.space_group_name_H-M   'P 1'
#
loop_
_entity.id
_entity.type
_entity.pdbx_description
1 polymer ?
#
loop_
_entity_poly.entity_id
_entity_poly.type
_entity_poly.pdbx_seq_one_letter_code
_entity_poly.pdbx_strand_id
1 'polypeptide(L)'
;MKEFKEKTKDFFIVLNESVKSFQRNNNFERSASLAFFGFFSVIPLLLLVFYILGNFILSSDRAFLAVQNVTSQMFPEFIRVIAKEVYALSEHREIWGPITIITLFWWITPLVGTIRNAFTKIFKTDEELPYFKSKTFDLMAAIIIVALSIILVVSEVFYSMITVVFFKTPVLHRISNITASFLLTVILMTVFYGIFSPVKVKIKYLFGGALFSSLLWSIMRPVFFLFLKFNPSYGYTFGSLKAIFILFIWVYYSFSVILLGAEVISNFRKKEALFLKGLFYNGYDKKKIQHIMSRKFVQTYGKDDVIFNHNEESDKMFYILSGSVNITRNNEIINVMKQGEYFGEISLLINTKRTASAVAAEEHTQLVCISQDNFGIILREEGKITFSILKEMAERLKSRTDDYV
;
A
#
# COMPACT_ATOMS: atom_id res chain seq x y z
N MET A 1 8.78 27.72 -2.43
CA MET A 1 9.34 27.01 -3.59
C MET A 1 10.30 25.87 -3.21
N LYS A 2 11.20 26.02 -2.23
CA LYS A 2 12.08 24.93 -1.74
C LYS A 2 11.28 23.75 -1.15
N GLU A 3 10.31 24.01 -0.28
CA GLU A 3 9.47 22.96 0.36
C GLU A 3 8.64 22.14 -0.66
N PHE A 4 8.14 22.79 -1.72
CA PHE A 4 7.42 22.09 -2.78
C PHE A 4 8.35 21.15 -3.58
N LYS A 5 9.57 21.61 -3.92
CA LYS A 5 10.58 20.78 -4.61
C LYS A 5 11.01 19.58 -3.75
N GLU A 6 11.10 19.73 -2.44
CA GLU A 6 11.42 18.63 -1.52
C GLU A 6 10.29 17.60 -1.45
N LYS A 7 9.04 18.05 -1.28
CA LYS A 7 7.88 17.14 -1.29
C LYS A 7 7.76 16.36 -2.60
N THR A 8 8.04 16.99 -3.72
CA THR A 8 8.03 16.33 -5.04
C THR A 8 9.14 15.29 -5.14
N LYS A 9 10.35 15.59 -4.67
CA LYS A 9 11.48 14.65 -4.66
C LYS A 9 11.19 13.45 -3.77
N ASP A 10 10.59 13.67 -2.59
CA ASP A 10 10.16 12.62 -1.68
C ASP A 10 9.14 11.68 -2.33
N PHE A 11 8.18 12.26 -3.04
CA PHE A 11 7.17 11.48 -3.75
C PHE A 11 7.81 10.55 -4.80
N PHE A 12 8.75 11.06 -5.60
CA PHE A 12 9.45 10.24 -6.59
C PHE A 12 10.31 9.14 -5.96
N ILE A 13 10.96 9.41 -4.82
CA ILE A 13 11.72 8.38 -4.08
C ILE A 13 10.80 7.27 -3.59
N VAL A 14 9.66 7.64 -2.98
CA VAL A 14 8.66 6.68 -2.50
C VAL A 14 8.08 5.89 -3.67
N LEU A 15 7.76 6.54 -4.79
CA LEU A 15 7.20 5.86 -5.96
C LEU A 15 8.20 4.86 -6.56
N ASN A 16 9.46 5.24 -6.73
CA ASN A 16 10.50 4.34 -7.24
C ASN A 16 10.70 3.13 -6.30
N GLU A 17 10.72 3.35 -4.98
CA GLU A 17 10.79 2.26 -4.01
C GLU A 17 9.54 1.38 -4.06
N SER A 18 8.36 1.95 -4.30
CA SER A 18 7.11 1.19 -4.41
C SER A 18 7.11 0.24 -5.62
N VAL A 19 7.67 0.67 -6.75
CA VAL A 19 7.84 -0.21 -7.92
C VAL A 19 8.85 -1.33 -7.63
N LYS A 20 9.97 -1.04 -6.96
CA LYS A 20 10.94 -2.05 -6.54
C LYS A 20 10.35 -3.02 -5.52
N SER A 21 9.60 -2.51 -4.55
CA SER A 21 8.92 -3.33 -3.55
C SER A 21 7.85 -4.22 -4.18
N PHE A 22 7.14 -3.72 -5.19
CA PHE A 22 6.15 -4.47 -5.94
C PHE A 22 6.76 -5.73 -6.57
N GLN A 23 7.95 -5.60 -7.19
CA GLN A 23 8.69 -6.74 -7.75
C GLN A 23 9.22 -7.67 -6.66
N ARG A 24 9.84 -7.11 -5.62
CA ARG A 24 10.44 -7.87 -4.49
C ARG A 24 9.40 -8.69 -3.71
N ASN A 25 8.16 -8.19 -3.62
CA ASN A 25 7.05 -8.86 -2.95
C ASN A 25 6.28 -9.83 -3.85
N ASN A 26 6.76 -10.09 -5.09
CA ASN A 26 6.11 -10.94 -6.10
C ASN A 26 4.64 -10.55 -6.36
N ASN A 27 4.35 -9.24 -6.41
CA ASN A 27 2.98 -8.76 -6.57
C ASN A 27 2.39 -9.03 -7.95
N PHE A 28 3.21 -9.30 -8.98
CA PHE A 28 2.73 -9.80 -10.27
C PHE A 28 2.05 -11.17 -10.13
N GLU A 29 2.68 -12.11 -9.44
CA GLU A 29 2.12 -13.44 -9.19
C GLU A 29 0.87 -13.36 -8.30
N ARG A 30 0.90 -12.49 -7.28
CA ARG A 30 -0.26 -12.25 -6.41
C ARG A 30 -1.43 -11.65 -7.19
N SER A 31 -1.17 -10.72 -8.11
CA SER A 31 -2.19 -10.15 -8.99
C SER A 31 -2.82 -11.22 -9.89
N ALA A 32 -2.03 -12.20 -10.37
CA ALA A 32 -2.56 -13.32 -11.14
C ALA A 32 -3.46 -14.25 -10.30
N SER A 33 -3.05 -14.55 -9.07
CA SER A 33 -3.87 -15.30 -8.12
C SER A 33 -5.18 -14.57 -7.79
N LEU A 34 -5.10 -13.25 -7.55
CA LEU A 34 -6.27 -12.41 -7.31
C LEU A 34 -7.17 -12.34 -8.55
N ALA A 35 -6.58 -12.27 -9.75
CA ALA A 35 -7.33 -12.26 -10.99
C ALA A 35 -8.12 -13.54 -11.20
N PHE A 36 -7.56 -14.68 -10.81
CA PHE A 36 -8.26 -15.97 -10.88
C PHE A 36 -9.54 -15.96 -10.02
N PHE A 37 -9.41 -15.67 -8.73
CA PHE A 37 -10.58 -15.64 -7.83
C PHE A 37 -11.53 -14.48 -8.17
N GLY A 38 -10.98 -13.33 -8.56
CA GLY A 38 -11.75 -12.15 -8.98
C GLY A 38 -12.58 -12.42 -10.22
N PHE A 39 -12.03 -13.09 -11.22
CA PHE A 39 -12.74 -13.47 -12.43
C PHE A 39 -13.99 -14.31 -12.12
N PHE A 40 -13.85 -15.34 -11.28
CA PHE A 40 -14.99 -16.16 -10.89
C PHE A 40 -15.99 -15.48 -9.97
N SER A 41 -15.57 -14.43 -9.24
CA SER A 41 -16.45 -13.64 -8.37
C SER A 41 -17.27 -12.61 -9.14
N VAL A 42 -16.82 -12.14 -10.31
CA VAL A 42 -17.47 -11.04 -11.05
C VAL A 42 -18.88 -11.40 -11.48
N ILE A 43 -19.09 -12.58 -12.05
CA ILE A 43 -20.42 -12.99 -12.57
C ILE A 43 -21.44 -13.09 -11.43
N PRO A 44 -21.20 -13.86 -10.35
CA PRO A 44 -22.12 -13.91 -9.20
C PRO A 44 -22.37 -12.55 -8.55
N LEU A 45 -21.33 -11.68 -8.49
CA LEU A 45 -21.48 -10.34 -7.95
C LEU A 45 -22.44 -9.48 -8.80
N LEU A 46 -22.28 -9.52 -10.11
CA LEU A 46 -23.18 -8.78 -11.02
C LEU A 46 -24.62 -9.30 -10.93
N LEU A 47 -24.81 -10.62 -10.87
CA LEU A 47 -26.12 -11.23 -10.66
C LEU A 47 -26.76 -10.77 -9.36
N LEU A 48 -26.00 -10.75 -8.26
CA LEU A 48 -26.49 -10.28 -6.96
C LEU A 48 -26.86 -8.82 -6.98
N VAL A 49 -26.00 -7.97 -7.57
CA VAL A 49 -26.30 -6.53 -7.72
C VAL A 49 -27.56 -6.33 -8.53
N PHE A 50 -27.71 -7.06 -9.64
CA PHE A 50 -28.92 -7.02 -10.48
C PHE A 50 -30.18 -7.47 -9.71
N TYR A 51 -30.07 -8.56 -8.96
CA TYR A 51 -31.15 -9.07 -8.13
C TYR A 51 -31.62 -8.04 -7.08
N ILE A 52 -30.67 -7.41 -6.37
CA ILE A 52 -30.99 -6.41 -5.35
C ILE A 52 -31.62 -5.15 -6.00
N LEU A 53 -31.02 -4.63 -7.06
CA LEU A 53 -31.54 -3.45 -7.75
C LEU A 53 -32.95 -3.70 -8.33
N GLY A 54 -33.15 -4.85 -8.96
CA GLY A 54 -34.42 -5.20 -9.58
C GLY A 54 -35.56 -5.41 -8.58
N ASN A 55 -35.25 -5.98 -7.41
CA ASN A 55 -36.29 -6.26 -6.41
C ASN A 55 -36.57 -5.12 -5.45
N PHE A 56 -35.57 -4.31 -5.09
CA PHE A 56 -35.67 -3.39 -3.97
C PHE A 56 -35.63 -1.91 -4.36
N ILE A 57 -35.06 -1.57 -5.53
CA ILE A 57 -34.72 -0.18 -5.84
C ILE A 57 -35.35 0.30 -7.14
N LEU A 58 -35.33 -0.48 -8.22
CA LEU A 58 -35.71 -0.07 -9.57
C LEU A 58 -36.55 -1.12 -10.28
N SER A 59 -37.29 -0.70 -11.32
CA SER A 59 -37.84 -1.65 -12.30
C SER A 59 -36.71 -2.45 -12.97
N SER A 60 -37.01 -3.68 -13.38
CA SER A 60 -35.99 -4.58 -13.99
C SER A 60 -35.19 -3.91 -15.12
N ASP A 61 -35.85 -3.13 -15.98
CA ASP A 61 -35.21 -2.43 -17.11
C ASP A 61 -34.24 -1.34 -16.65
N ARG A 62 -34.59 -0.57 -15.62
CA ARG A 62 -33.69 0.45 -15.06
C ARG A 62 -32.52 -0.16 -14.31
N ALA A 63 -32.74 -1.25 -13.58
CA ALA A 63 -31.67 -2.01 -12.92
C ALA A 63 -30.67 -2.55 -13.96
N PHE A 64 -31.17 -3.09 -15.08
CA PHE A 64 -30.33 -3.58 -16.17
C PHE A 64 -29.49 -2.47 -16.77
N LEU A 65 -30.07 -1.32 -17.09
CA LEU A 65 -29.34 -0.17 -17.62
C LEU A 65 -28.28 0.35 -16.64
N ALA A 66 -28.58 0.35 -15.33
CA ALA A 66 -27.64 0.77 -14.30
C ALA A 66 -26.43 -0.16 -14.22
N VAL A 67 -26.66 -1.47 -14.17
CA VAL A 67 -25.58 -2.48 -14.19
C VAL A 67 -24.80 -2.38 -15.50
N GLN A 68 -25.49 -2.21 -16.63
CA GLN A 68 -24.85 -2.05 -17.94
C GLN A 68 -23.93 -0.82 -17.97
N ASN A 69 -24.35 0.32 -17.43
CA ASN A 69 -23.55 1.54 -17.39
C ASN A 69 -22.27 1.36 -16.54
N VAL A 70 -22.40 0.81 -15.35
CA VAL A 70 -21.26 0.55 -14.46
C VAL A 70 -20.31 -0.50 -15.08
N THR A 71 -20.88 -1.59 -15.59
CA THR A 71 -20.08 -2.67 -16.17
C THR A 71 -19.40 -2.24 -17.47
N SER A 72 -20.00 -1.37 -18.28
CA SER A 72 -19.36 -0.82 -19.47
C SER A 72 -18.17 0.08 -19.14
N GLN A 73 -18.19 0.72 -17.97
CA GLN A 73 -17.04 1.48 -17.48
C GLN A 73 -15.92 0.56 -16.98
N MET A 74 -16.28 -0.55 -16.33
CA MET A 74 -15.31 -1.49 -15.76
C MET A 74 -14.81 -2.52 -16.78
N PHE A 75 -15.69 -2.98 -17.70
CA PHE A 75 -15.44 -4.09 -18.63
C PHE A 75 -15.99 -3.77 -20.03
N PRO A 76 -15.41 -2.82 -20.79
CA PRO A 76 -16.04 -2.25 -21.98
C PRO A 76 -16.33 -3.26 -23.10
N GLU A 77 -15.53 -4.32 -23.26
CA GLU A 77 -15.74 -5.34 -24.31
C GLU A 77 -16.69 -6.47 -23.88
N PHE A 78 -16.90 -6.61 -22.59
CA PHE A 78 -17.61 -7.76 -21.99
C PHE A 78 -19.10 -7.53 -21.79
N ILE A 79 -19.50 -6.25 -21.75
CA ILE A 79 -20.85 -5.88 -21.32
C ILE A 79 -21.94 -6.60 -22.12
N ARG A 80 -21.75 -6.76 -23.41
CA ARG A 80 -22.79 -7.36 -24.27
C ARG A 80 -22.99 -8.85 -23.98
N VAL A 81 -21.91 -9.57 -23.69
CA VAL A 81 -21.98 -11.01 -23.41
C VAL A 81 -22.53 -11.25 -22.01
N ILE A 82 -21.96 -10.59 -21.00
CA ILE A 82 -22.41 -10.76 -19.61
C ILE A 82 -23.82 -10.22 -19.41
N ALA A 83 -24.15 -9.06 -19.99
CA ALA A 83 -25.47 -8.47 -19.81
C ALA A 83 -26.58 -9.36 -20.37
N LYS A 84 -26.35 -10.04 -21.52
CA LYS A 84 -27.32 -10.97 -22.09
C LYS A 84 -27.54 -12.19 -21.18
N GLU A 85 -26.47 -12.79 -20.66
CA GLU A 85 -26.56 -13.92 -19.76
C GLU A 85 -27.18 -13.55 -18.39
N VAL A 86 -26.78 -12.39 -17.85
CA VAL A 86 -27.36 -11.86 -16.61
C VAL A 86 -28.85 -11.59 -16.77
N TYR A 87 -29.27 -11.03 -17.91
CA TYR A 87 -30.68 -10.79 -18.19
C TYR A 87 -31.48 -12.10 -18.26
N ALA A 88 -30.99 -13.09 -19.01
CA ALA A 88 -31.64 -14.39 -19.12
C ALA A 88 -31.77 -15.10 -17.77
N LEU A 89 -30.77 -15.01 -16.90
CA LEU A 89 -30.82 -15.56 -15.53
C LEU A 89 -31.76 -14.79 -14.61
N SER A 90 -31.94 -13.49 -14.85
CA SER A 90 -32.81 -12.63 -14.05
C SER A 90 -34.30 -12.90 -14.24
N GLU A 91 -34.70 -13.48 -15.35
CA GLU A 91 -36.10 -13.91 -15.61
C GLU A 91 -36.51 -15.04 -14.64
N HIS A 92 -35.55 -15.86 -14.17
CA HIS A 92 -35.78 -16.96 -13.22
C HIS A 92 -35.19 -16.67 -11.83
N ARG A 93 -35.26 -15.42 -11.37
CA ARG A 93 -34.61 -14.89 -10.16
C ARG A 93 -34.97 -15.61 -8.86
N GLU A 94 -36.16 -16.21 -8.76
CA GLU A 94 -36.62 -16.94 -7.56
C GLU A 94 -35.73 -18.16 -7.27
N ILE A 95 -35.28 -18.85 -8.31
CA ILE A 95 -34.42 -20.03 -8.20
C ILE A 95 -32.94 -19.61 -8.14
N TRP A 96 -32.54 -18.68 -9.00
CA TRP A 96 -31.15 -18.27 -9.15
C TRP A 96 -30.65 -17.34 -8.06
N GLY A 97 -31.53 -16.61 -7.35
CA GLY A 97 -31.15 -15.70 -6.27
C GLY A 97 -30.36 -16.38 -5.15
N PRO A 98 -30.88 -17.42 -4.49
CA PRO A 98 -30.16 -18.15 -3.43
C PRO A 98 -28.89 -18.85 -3.95
N ILE A 99 -28.91 -19.44 -5.14
CA ILE A 99 -27.76 -20.09 -5.76
C ILE A 99 -26.64 -19.08 -6.03
N THR A 100 -26.99 -17.90 -6.51
CA THR A 100 -26.04 -16.81 -6.76
C THR A 100 -25.35 -16.36 -5.47
N ILE A 101 -26.09 -16.23 -4.37
CA ILE A 101 -25.52 -15.86 -3.07
C ILE A 101 -24.51 -16.92 -2.60
N ILE A 102 -24.88 -18.20 -2.64
CA ILE A 102 -23.98 -19.29 -2.24
C ILE A 102 -22.73 -19.31 -3.13
N THR A 103 -22.89 -19.22 -4.45
CA THR A 103 -21.78 -19.22 -5.41
C THR A 103 -20.88 -18.00 -5.21
N LEU A 104 -21.45 -16.82 -4.94
CA LEU A 104 -20.67 -15.60 -4.66
C LEU A 104 -19.79 -15.79 -3.42
N PHE A 105 -20.36 -16.25 -2.30
CA PHE A 105 -19.58 -16.46 -1.07
C PHE A 105 -18.52 -17.54 -1.24
N TRP A 106 -18.76 -18.55 -2.07
CA TRP A 106 -17.78 -19.58 -2.40
C TRP A 106 -16.55 -19.01 -3.07
N TRP A 107 -16.71 -18.06 -4.02
CA TRP A 107 -15.59 -17.46 -4.76
C TRP A 107 -15.01 -16.23 -4.10
N ILE A 108 -15.81 -15.40 -3.43
CA ILE A 108 -15.33 -14.15 -2.84
C ILE A 108 -14.51 -14.37 -1.57
N THR A 109 -14.78 -15.45 -0.81
CA THR A 109 -14.03 -15.75 0.43
C THR A 109 -12.55 -16.05 0.15
N PRO A 110 -12.17 -16.91 -0.81
CA PRO A 110 -10.76 -17.09 -1.20
C PRO A 110 -10.14 -15.81 -1.77
N LEU A 111 -10.90 -15.01 -2.53
CA LEU A 111 -10.44 -13.72 -3.03
C LEU A 111 -10.02 -12.80 -1.88
N VAL A 112 -10.89 -12.63 -0.89
CA VAL A 112 -10.63 -11.79 0.29
C VAL A 112 -9.43 -12.28 1.07
N GLY A 113 -9.32 -13.59 1.31
CA GLY A 113 -8.16 -14.21 1.96
C GLY A 113 -6.85 -13.94 1.21
N THR A 114 -6.89 -14.01 -0.13
CA THR A 114 -5.73 -13.72 -0.99
C THR A 114 -5.36 -12.24 -0.94
N ILE A 115 -6.33 -11.32 -0.94
CA ILE A 115 -6.10 -9.87 -0.76
C ILE A 115 -5.42 -9.63 0.59
N ARG A 116 -5.98 -10.16 1.69
CA ARG A 116 -5.42 -10.02 3.03
C ARG A 116 -3.97 -10.52 3.09
N ASN A 117 -3.69 -11.70 2.54
CA ASN A 117 -2.33 -12.25 2.52
C ASN A 117 -1.36 -11.37 1.69
N ALA A 118 -1.82 -10.81 0.58
CA ALA A 118 -1.02 -9.87 -0.20
C ALA A 118 -0.69 -8.61 0.61
N PHE A 119 -1.68 -8.02 1.31
CA PHE A 119 -1.48 -6.85 2.15
C PHE A 119 -0.57 -7.14 3.36
N THR A 120 -0.72 -8.29 4.03
CA THR A 120 0.19 -8.72 5.11
C THR A 120 1.65 -8.73 4.63
N LYS A 121 1.92 -9.22 3.43
CA LYS A 121 3.27 -9.21 2.83
C LYS A 121 3.75 -7.81 2.45
N ILE A 122 2.88 -6.98 1.85
CA ILE A 122 3.21 -5.59 1.47
C ILE A 122 3.55 -4.75 2.70
N PHE A 123 2.79 -4.92 3.79
CA PHE A 123 3.01 -4.19 5.04
C PHE A 123 4.03 -4.84 5.95
N LYS A 124 4.53 -6.04 5.60
CA LYS A 124 5.52 -6.83 6.35
C LYS A 124 5.16 -6.99 7.82
N THR A 125 3.95 -7.47 8.05
CA THR A 125 3.47 -7.83 9.38
C THR A 125 3.59 -9.34 9.56
N ASP A 126 4.19 -9.75 10.68
CA ASP A 126 4.36 -11.15 11.05
C ASP A 126 3.19 -11.67 11.89
N GLU A 127 2.18 -10.83 12.17
CA GLU A 127 1.00 -11.23 12.91
C GLU A 127 0.09 -12.10 12.04
N GLU A 128 0.24 -13.41 12.16
CA GLU A 128 -0.73 -14.36 11.65
C GLU A 128 -1.96 -14.38 12.57
N LEU A 129 -3.10 -13.97 12.03
CA LEU A 129 -4.36 -14.10 12.75
C LEU A 129 -4.69 -15.58 12.98
N PRO A 130 -5.17 -15.98 14.18
CA PRO A 130 -5.70 -17.31 14.39
C PRO A 130 -6.74 -17.69 13.33
N TYR A 131 -6.78 -18.94 12.91
CA TYR A 131 -7.61 -19.41 11.80
C TYR A 131 -9.06 -18.90 11.85
N PHE A 132 -9.73 -19.02 12.99
CA PHE A 132 -11.13 -18.58 13.14
C PHE A 132 -11.29 -17.06 13.01
N LYS A 133 -10.39 -16.27 13.60
CA LYS A 133 -10.41 -14.81 13.45
C LYS A 133 -10.16 -14.38 12.00
N SER A 134 -9.26 -15.08 11.33
CA SER A 134 -8.97 -14.87 9.91
C SER A 134 -10.21 -15.12 9.05
N LYS A 135 -10.91 -16.26 9.25
CA LYS A 135 -12.11 -16.58 8.47
C LYS A 135 -13.29 -15.66 8.76
N THR A 136 -13.47 -15.26 10.01
CA THR A 136 -14.49 -14.25 10.38
C THR A 136 -14.19 -12.90 9.70
N PHE A 137 -12.94 -12.46 9.70
CA PHE A 137 -12.52 -11.25 9.00
C PHE A 137 -12.79 -11.37 7.49
N ASP A 138 -12.40 -12.48 6.86
CA ASP A 138 -12.59 -12.72 5.44
C ASP A 138 -14.08 -12.64 5.05
N LEU A 139 -14.96 -13.21 5.87
CA LEU A 139 -16.41 -13.17 5.65
C LEU A 139 -16.97 -11.75 5.82
N MET A 140 -16.59 -11.03 6.88
CA MET A 140 -17.01 -9.64 7.09
C MET A 140 -16.51 -8.73 5.96
N ALA A 141 -15.25 -8.87 5.55
CA ALA A 141 -14.69 -8.09 4.46
C ALA A 141 -15.38 -8.41 3.11
N ALA A 142 -15.77 -9.68 2.88
CA ALA A 142 -16.56 -10.06 1.71
C ALA A 142 -17.91 -9.33 1.69
N ILE A 143 -18.64 -9.30 2.81
CA ILE A 143 -19.91 -8.59 2.94
C ILE A 143 -19.71 -7.08 2.66
N ILE A 144 -18.63 -6.49 3.19
CA ILE A 144 -18.33 -5.07 2.96
C ILE A 144 -18.01 -4.80 1.49
N ILE A 145 -17.25 -5.67 0.82
CA ILE A 145 -16.95 -5.53 -0.62
C ILE A 145 -18.24 -5.56 -1.43
N VAL A 146 -19.14 -6.50 -1.15
CA VAL A 146 -20.45 -6.58 -1.80
C VAL A 146 -21.24 -5.30 -1.55
N ALA A 147 -21.33 -4.82 -0.31
CA ALA A 147 -22.00 -3.58 0.03
C ALA A 147 -21.42 -2.35 -0.70
N LEU A 148 -20.08 -2.23 -0.75
CA LEU A 148 -19.40 -1.17 -1.49
C LEU A 148 -19.70 -1.23 -2.99
N SER A 149 -19.77 -2.43 -3.56
CA SER A 149 -20.12 -2.62 -4.98
C SER A 149 -21.56 -2.18 -5.26
N ILE A 150 -22.49 -2.50 -4.37
CA ILE A 150 -23.89 -2.04 -4.47
C ILE A 150 -23.97 -0.53 -4.34
N ILE A 151 -23.29 0.07 -3.35
CA ILE A 151 -23.23 1.52 -3.16
C ILE A 151 -22.70 2.22 -4.42
N LEU A 152 -21.66 1.65 -5.06
CA LEU A 152 -21.10 2.20 -6.29
C LEU A 152 -22.16 2.24 -7.40
N VAL A 153 -22.86 1.12 -7.62
CA VAL A 153 -23.88 1.04 -8.68
C VAL A 153 -25.06 1.97 -8.37
N VAL A 154 -25.55 1.96 -7.14
CA VAL A 154 -26.67 2.80 -6.72
C VAL A 154 -26.32 4.28 -6.83
N SER A 155 -25.14 4.67 -6.40
CA SER A 155 -24.70 6.08 -6.48
C SER A 155 -24.56 6.57 -7.91
N GLU A 156 -24.12 5.74 -8.85
CA GLU A 156 -24.04 6.08 -10.28
C GLU A 156 -25.44 6.34 -10.86
N VAL A 157 -26.43 5.50 -10.48
CA VAL A 157 -27.83 5.68 -10.90
C VAL A 157 -28.41 7.00 -10.36
N PHE A 158 -28.29 7.24 -9.06
CA PHE A 158 -28.78 8.47 -8.44
C PHE A 158 -28.08 9.70 -9.01
N TYR A 159 -26.78 9.63 -9.20
CA TYR A 159 -26.00 10.72 -9.77
C TYR A 159 -26.44 11.05 -11.20
N SER A 160 -26.67 10.04 -12.05
CA SER A 160 -27.16 10.26 -13.42
C SER A 160 -28.53 10.90 -13.44
N MET A 161 -29.43 10.56 -12.51
CA MET A 161 -30.75 11.19 -12.37
C MET A 161 -30.66 12.67 -11.97
N ILE A 162 -29.78 12.99 -11.03
CA ILE A 162 -29.57 14.35 -10.54
C ILE A 162 -28.97 15.24 -11.63
N THR A 163 -27.96 14.76 -12.33
CA THR A 163 -27.21 15.56 -13.33
C THR A 163 -28.07 15.93 -14.54
N VAL A 164 -28.99 15.08 -14.94
CA VAL A 164 -29.97 15.40 -16.03
C VAL A 164 -30.85 16.61 -15.66
N VAL A 165 -31.18 16.77 -14.38
CA VAL A 165 -32.00 17.87 -13.91
C VAL A 165 -31.23 19.19 -13.80
N PHE A 166 -29.98 19.13 -13.30
CA PHE A 166 -29.20 20.33 -12.97
C PHE A 166 -28.33 20.84 -14.12
N PHE A 167 -27.82 19.97 -15.00
CA PHE A 167 -26.86 20.36 -16.05
C PHE A 167 -27.53 20.36 -17.43
N LYS A 168 -27.85 21.55 -17.94
CA LYS A 168 -28.49 21.73 -19.26
C LYS A 168 -27.54 21.55 -20.45
N THR A 169 -26.20 21.66 -20.25
CA THR A 169 -25.23 21.56 -21.34
C THR A 169 -24.54 20.18 -21.37
N PRO A 170 -24.46 19.49 -22.52
CA PRO A 170 -23.87 18.16 -22.60
C PRO A 170 -22.40 18.08 -22.12
N VAL A 171 -21.64 19.16 -22.33
CA VAL A 171 -20.23 19.24 -21.92
C VAL A 171 -20.10 19.26 -20.41
N LEU A 172 -20.90 20.10 -19.74
CA LEU A 172 -20.87 20.24 -18.28
C LEU A 172 -21.33 18.94 -17.59
N HIS A 173 -22.37 18.31 -18.15
CA HIS A 173 -22.85 16.99 -17.71
C HIS A 173 -21.72 15.94 -17.80
N ARG A 174 -21.00 15.88 -18.92
CA ARG A 174 -19.90 14.91 -19.11
C ARG A 174 -18.74 15.13 -18.15
N ILE A 175 -18.31 16.39 -17.96
CA ILE A 175 -17.23 16.73 -17.00
C ILE A 175 -17.66 16.37 -15.58
N SER A 176 -18.88 16.73 -15.19
CA SER A 176 -19.45 16.43 -13.88
C SER A 176 -19.48 14.92 -13.60
N ASN A 177 -19.93 14.11 -14.56
CA ASN A 177 -19.96 12.66 -14.43
C ASN A 177 -18.55 12.07 -14.24
N ILE A 178 -17.58 12.46 -15.05
CA ILE A 178 -16.20 11.97 -14.95
C ILE A 178 -15.62 12.32 -13.58
N THR A 179 -15.82 13.56 -13.12
CA THR A 179 -15.28 14.03 -11.85
C THR A 179 -15.91 13.31 -10.65
N ALA A 180 -17.22 13.14 -10.65
CA ALA A 180 -17.93 12.48 -9.57
C ALA A 180 -17.59 10.99 -9.49
N SER A 181 -17.57 10.28 -10.61
CA SER A 181 -17.15 8.88 -10.67
C SER A 181 -15.69 8.70 -10.20
N PHE A 182 -14.81 9.64 -10.55
CA PHE A 182 -13.42 9.63 -10.07
C PHE A 182 -13.35 9.82 -8.55
N LEU A 183 -14.04 10.83 -8.01
CA LEU A 183 -14.05 11.10 -6.56
C LEU A 183 -14.65 9.92 -5.79
N LEU A 184 -15.73 9.34 -6.27
CA LEU A 184 -16.33 8.14 -5.68
C LEU A 184 -15.34 6.99 -5.66
N THR A 185 -14.64 6.74 -6.77
CA THR A 185 -13.59 5.70 -6.84
C THR A 185 -12.49 5.94 -5.81
N VAL A 186 -12.01 7.18 -5.63
CA VAL A 186 -11.01 7.53 -4.62
C VAL A 186 -11.52 7.24 -3.20
N ILE A 187 -12.79 7.58 -2.90
CA ILE A 187 -13.39 7.32 -1.60
C ILE A 187 -13.47 5.81 -1.34
N LEU A 188 -14.00 5.04 -2.29
CA LEU A 188 -14.13 3.59 -2.17
C LEU A 188 -12.79 2.89 -2.04
N MET A 189 -11.77 3.31 -2.82
CA MET A 189 -10.40 2.80 -2.69
C MET A 189 -9.79 3.16 -1.34
N THR A 190 -10.08 4.36 -0.79
CA THR A 190 -9.59 4.74 0.54
C THR A 190 -10.16 3.82 1.63
N VAL A 191 -11.46 3.54 1.56
CA VAL A 191 -12.15 2.60 2.47
C VAL A 191 -11.58 1.19 2.30
N PHE A 192 -11.43 0.72 1.07
CA PHE A 192 -10.85 -0.59 0.75
C PHE A 192 -9.45 -0.74 1.35
N TYR A 193 -8.55 0.21 1.13
CA TYR A 193 -7.21 0.18 1.73
C TYR A 193 -7.24 0.24 3.26
N GLY A 194 -8.19 0.97 3.84
CA GLY A 194 -8.39 1.03 5.29
C GLY A 194 -8.79 -0.32 5.89
N ILE A 195 -9.67 -1.06 5.22
CA ILE A 195 -10.14 -2.39 5.66
C ILE A 195 -9.02 -3.42 5.59
N PHE A 196 -8.29 -3.46 4.45
CA PHE A 196 -7.28 -4.49 4.22
C PHE A 196 -5.91 -4.17 4.80
N SER A 197 -5.69 -2.96 5.31
CA SER A 197 -4.41 -2.61 5.95
C SER A 197 -4.27 -3.36 7.28
N PRO A 198 -3.28 -4.27 7.44
CA PRO A 198 -3.11 -5.05 8.67
C PRO A 198 -2.55 -4.21 9.83
N VAL A 199 -2.15 -2.97 9.55
CA VAL A 199 -1.60 -2.02 10.52
C VAL A 199 -2.35 -0.70 10.48
N LYS A 200 -2.37 0.04 11.59
CA LYS A 200 -2.95 1.39 11.63
C LYS A 200 -2.16 2.33 10.72
N VAL A 201 -2.81 2.84 9.69
CA VAL A 201 -2.26 3.80 8.74
C VAL A 201 -2.99 5.13 8.88
N LYS A 202 -2.25 6.25 8.88
CA LYS A 202 -2.85 7.59 8.90
C LYS A 202 -3.68 7.79 7.62
N ILE A 203 -4.89 8.34 7.75
CA ILE A 203 -5.83 8.54 6.64
C ILE A 203 -5.22 9.28 5.45
N LYS A 204 -4.30 10.22 5.67
CA LYS A 204 -3.60 10.93 4.61
C LYS A 204 -2.78 10.02 3.68
N TYR A 205 -2.22 8.92 4.19
CA TYR A 205 -1.47 7.96 3.39
C TYR A 205 -2.40 7.01 2.64
N LEU A 206 -3.51 6.60 3.26
CA LEU A 206 -4.57 5.82 2.60
C LEU A 206 -5.15 6.60 1.42
N PHE A 207 -5.53 7.87 1.66
CA PHE A 207 -6.04 8.76 0.63
C PHE A 207 -5.02 9.00 -0.51
N GLY A 208 -3.74 9.23 -0.17
CA GLY A 208 -2.68 9.40 -1.17
C GLY A 208 -2.50 8.17 -2.07
N GLY A 209 -2.49 6.96 -1.50
CA GLY A 209 -2.44 5.73 -2.26
C GLY A 209 -3.71 5.45 -3.07
N ALA A 210 -4.88 5.75 -2.50
CA ALA A 210 -6.15 5.64 -3.20
C ALA A 210 -6.21 6.59 -4.42
N LEU A 211 -5.80 7.84 -4.25
CA LEU A 211 -5.70 8.81 -5.32
C LEU A 211 -4.76 8.33 -6.44
N PHE A 212 -3.58 7.83 -6.06
CA PHE A 212 -2.61 7.27 -7.00
C PHE A 212 -3.19 6.09 -7.79
N SER A 213 -3.82 5.13 -7.12
CA SER A 213 -4.44 3.97 -7.77
C SER A 213 -5.61 4.35 -8.67
N SER A 214 -6.48 5.27 -8.23
CA SER A 214 -7.61 5.75 -9.01
C SER A 214 -7.17 6.49 -10.26
N LEU A 215 -6.10 7.29 -10.16
CA LEU A 215 -5.50 7.96 -11.31
C LEU A 215 -4.91 6.95 -12.30
N LEU A 216 -4.14 5.99 -11.80
CA LEU A 216 -3.53 4.95 -12.64
C LEU A 216 -4.61 4.10 -13.32
N TRP A 217 -5.68 3.74 -12.61
CA TRP A 217 -6.82 3.03 -13.19
C TRP A 217 -7.54 3.86 -14.28
N SER A 218 -7.73 5.15 -14.05
CA SER A 218 -8.33 6.04 -15.05
C SER A 218 -7.50 6.15 -16.33
N ILE A 219 -6.18 6.08 -16.23
CA ILE A 219 -5.27 6.04 -17.37
C ILE A 219 -5.27 4.65 -18.05
N MET A 220 -5.34 3.58 -17.25
CA MET A 220 -5.31 2.21 -17.74
C MET A 220 -6.49 1.90 -18.69
N ARG A 221 -7.70 2.42 -18.40
CA ARG A 221 -8.88 2.20 -19.25
C ARG A 221 -8.67 2.58 -20.72
N PRO A 222 -8.32 3.82 -21.08
CA PRO A 222 -8.11 4.21 -22.47
C PRO A 222 -6.92 3.49 -23.08
N VAL A 223 -5.85 3.23 -22.32
CA VAL A 223 -4.68 2.49 -22.80
C VAL A 223 -5.07 1.06 -23.16
N PHE A 224 -5.85 0.39 -22.36
CA PHE A 224 -6.34 -0.97 -22.61
C PHE A 224 -7.27 -1.02 -23.83
N PHE A 225 -8.16 -0.04 -23.97
CA PHE A 225 -9.02 0.09 -25.14
C PHE A 225 -8.20 0.29 -26.44
N LEU A 226 -7.19 1.17 -26.39
CA LEU A 226 -6.27 1.35 -27.53
C LEU A 226 -5.51 0.07 -27.86
N PHE A 227 -5.02 -0.65 -26.86
CA PHE A 227 -4.36 -1.95 -27.04
C PHE A 227 -5.26 -2.94 -27.80
N LEU A 228 -6.53 -3.07 -27.41
CA LEU A 228 -7.50 -3.93 -28.09
C LEU A 228 -7.77 -3.48 -29.53
N LYS A 229 -7.87 -2.17 -29.76
CA LYS A 229 -8.12 -1.59 -31.08
C LYS A 229 -6.96 -1.87 -32.06
N PHE A 230 -5.72 -1.80 -31.58
CA PHE A 230 -4.53 -2.05 -32.40
C PHE A 230 -4.18 -3.53 -32.56
N ASN A 231 -4.81 -4.43 -31.81
CA ASN A 231 -4.57 -5.88 -31.89
C ASN A 231 -5.85 -6.66 -32.20
N PRO A 232 -6.45 -6.48 -33.38
CA PRO A 232 -7.68 -7.21 -33.79
C PRO A 232 -7.44 -8.72 -33.90
N SER A 233 -6.18 -9.14 -34.07
CA SER A 233 -5.77 -10.55 -34.24
C SER A 233 -6.11 -11.45 -33.05
N TYR A 234 -6.34 -10.90 -31.84
CA TYR A 234 -6.83 -11.68 -30.72
C TYR A 234 -8.12 -12.45 -31.04
N GLY A 235 -8.97 -11.92 -31.92
CA GLY A 235 -10.19 -12.59 -32.38
C GLY A 235 -9.93 -13.85 -33.19
N TYR A 236 -8.88 -13.85 -34.04
CA TYR A 236 -8.51 -14.98 -34.84
C TYR A 236 -7.83 -16.09 -34.02
N THR A 237 -7.02 -15.72 -33.05
CA THR A 237 -6.26 -16.69 -32.23
C THR A 237 -7.12 -17.38 -31.19
N PHE A 238 -8.02 -16.65 -30.53
CA PHE A 238 -8.80 -17.15 -29.38
C PHE A 238 -10.28 -17.42 -29.72
N GLY A 239 -10.76 -17.03 -30.89
CA GLY A 239 -12.14 -17.26 -31.32
C GLY A 239 -13.19 -16.79 -30.30
N SER A 240 -14.11 -17.65 -29.92
CA SER A 240 -15.14 -17.38 -28.91
C SER A 240 -14.60 -17.14 -27.49
N LEU A 241 -13.37 -17.61 -27.19
CA LEU A 241 -12.72 -17.41 -25.89
C LEU A 241 -12.05 -16.04 -25.75
N LYS A 242 -11.95 -15.25 -26.83
CA LYS A 242 -11.36 -13.90 -26.85
C LYS A 242 -11.85 -13.07 -25.64
N ALA A 243 -13.14 -13.09 -25.44
CA ALA A 243 -13.80 -12.32 -24.41
C ALA A 243 -13.28 -12.69 -23.01
N ILE A 244 -13.18 -13.98 -22.70
CA ILE A 244 -12.70 -14.51 -21.41
C ILE A 244 -11.25 -14.07 -21.15
N PHE A 245 -10.38 -14.18 -22.15
CA PHE A 245 -8.98 -13.76 -22.03
C PHE A 245 -8.84 -12.26 -21.78
N ILE A 246 -9.60 -11.44 -22.51
CA ILE A 246 -9.60 -9.98 -22.33
C ILE A 246 -10.05 -9.61 -20.91
N LEU A 247 -11.12 -10.23 -20.39
CA LEU A 247 -11.58 -10.00 -19.02
C LEU A 247 -10.51 -10.39 -18.01
N PHE A 248 -9.90 -11.56 -18.18
CA PHE A 248 -8.88 -12.05 -17.26
C PHE A 248 -7.68 -11.07 -17.22
N ILE A 249 -7.20 -10.61 -18.36
CA ILE A 249 -6.13 -9.61 -18.46
C ILE A 249 -6.55 -8.30 -17.79
N TRP A 250 -7.79 -7.84 -18.00
CA TRP A 250 -8.31 -6.63 -17.35
C TRP A 250 -8.34 -6.74 -15.84
N VAL A 251 -8.86 -7.85 -15.31
CA VAL A 251 -8.93 -8.12 -13.87
C VAL A 251 -7.51 -8.22 -13.28
N TYR A 252 -6.57 -8.86 -13.99
CA TYR A 252 -5.18 -8.94 -13.60
C TYR A 252 -4.53 -7.56 -13.43
N TYR A 253 -4.65 -6.70 -14.42
CA TYR A 253 -4.11 -5.33 -14.33
C TYR A 253 -4.82 -4.50 -13.26
N SER A 254 -6.13 -4.69 -13.06
CA SER A 254 -6.87 -4.02 -11.99
C SER A 254 -6.31 -4.36 -10.61
N PHE A 255 -6.06 -5.63 -10.31
CA PHE A 255 -5.42 -6.03 -9.06
C PHE A 255 -3.96 -5.58 -8.98
N SER A 256 -3.23 -5.56 -10.09
CA SER A 256 -1.86 -5.02 -10.10
C SER A 256 -1.83 -3.54 -9.70
N VAL A 257 -2.77 -2.73 -10.18
CA VAL A 257 -2.92 -1.32 -9.78
C VAL A 257 -3.27 -1.19 -8.30
N ILE A 258 -4.19 -2.03 -7.79
CA ILE A 258 -4.56 -2.05 -6.38
C ILE A 258 -3.37 -2.39 -5.49
N LEU A 259 -2.62 -3.46 -5.82
CA LEU A 259 -1.44 -3.84 -5.04
C LEU A 259 -0.32 -2.80 -5.11
N LEU A 260 -0.13 -2.15 -6.27
CA LEU A 260 0.84 -1.05 -6.39
C LEU A 260 0.46 0.14 -5.51
N GLY A 261 -0.84 0.47 -5.41
CA GLY A 261 -1.32 1.48 -4.48
C GLY A 261 -1.08 1.12 -3.02
N ALA A 262 -1.26 -0.15 -2.64
CA ALA A 262 -0.92 -0.65 -1.31
C ALA A 262 0.59 -0.51 -1.00
N GLU A 263 1.48 -0.78 -1.99
CA GLU A 263 2.92 -0.52 -1.85
C GLU A 263 3.22 0.97 -1.65
N VAL A 264 2.55 1.84 -2.39
CA VAL A 264 2.69 3.30 -2.22
C VAL A 264 2.30 3.71 -0.80
N ILE A 265 1.17 3.21 -0.28
CA ILE A 265 0.73 3.47 1.10
C ILE A 265 1.76 2.97 2.12
N SER A 266 2.22 1.72 1.96
CA SER A 266 3.22 1.10 2.83
C SER A 266 4.53 1.89 2.85
N ASN A 267 5.03 2.31 1.68
CA ASN A 267 6.28 3.07 1.58
C ASN A 267 6.14 4.52 2.04
N PHE A 268 4.98 5.17 1.88
CA PHE A 268 4.70 6.46 2.49
C PHE A 268 4.71 6.39 4.02
N ARG A 269 4.18 5.34 4.60
CA ARG A 269 4.23 5.10 6.05
C ARG A 269 5.67 4.98 6.56
N LYS A 270 6.52 4.31 5.79
CA LYS A 270 7.92 4.00 6.13
C LYS A 270 8.91 5.03 5.57
N LYS A 271 8.44 6.14 4.99
CA LYS A 271 9.31 7.05 4.23
C LYS A 271 10.52 7.55 5.02
N GLU A 272 10.38 7.77 6.33
CA GLU A 272 11.49 8.21 7.19
C GLU A 272 12.56 7.14 7.30
N ALA A 273 12.16 5.89 7.56
CA ALA A 273 13.09 4.75 7.55
C ALA A 273 13.75 4.54 6.18
N LEU A 274 13.01 4.76 5.06
CA LEU A 274 13.57 4.67 3.71
C LEU A 274 14.67 5.72 3.44
N PHE A 275 14.58 6.90 4.05
CA PHE A 275 15.65 7.88 3.96
C PHE A 275 16.83 7.52 4.84
N LEU A 276 16.57 7.08 6.07
CA LEU A 276 17.59 6.73 7.06
C LEU A 276 18.38 5.48 6.67
N LYS A 277 17.78 4.50 5.97
CA LYS A 277 18.50 3.29 5.54
C LYS A 277 19.76 3.59 4.72
N GLY A 278 19.77 4.71 3.98
CA GLY A 278 20.94 5.12 3.20
C GLY A 278 22.20 5.39 4.02
N LEU A 279 22.08 5.64 5.33
CA LEU A 279 23.22 5.85 6.23
C LEU A 279 24.03 4.56 6.48
N PHE A 280 23.37 3.41 6.41
CA PHE A 280 23.97 2.10 6.71
C PHE A 280 24.56 1.39 5.47
N TYR A 281 24.43 1.97 4.26
CA TYR A 281 25.09 1.40 3.08
C TYR A 281 26.50 1.97 2.94
N ASN A 282 27.50 1.09 2.84
CA ASN A 282 28.89 1.45 2.55
C ASN A 282 28.97 2.18 1.21
N GLY A 283 29.21 3.48 1.24
CA GLY A 283 29.33 4.34 0.08
C GLY A 283 28.58 5.64 0.33
N TYR A 284 29.29 6.60 0.90
CA TYR A 284 28.82 7.96 1.18
C TYR A 284 28.32 8.65 -0.09
N ASP A 285 27.02 8.56 -0.38
CA ASP A 285 26.40 9.46 -1.36
C ASP A 285 26.15 10.84 -0.69
N LYS A 286 27.08 11.77 -0.89
CA LYS A 286 27.01 13.15 -0.35
C LYS A 286 25.65 13.81 -0.64
N LYS A 287 25.00 13.48 -1.77
CA LYS A 287 23.67 14.04 -2.13
C LYS A 287 22.55 13.48 -1.23
N LYS A 288 22.63 12.21 -0.84
CA LYS A 288 21.66 11.62 0.09
C LYS A 288 21.79 12.17 1.49
N ILE A 289 23.03 12.37 1.97
CA ILE A 289 23.32 12.96 3.27
C ILE A 289 22.82 14.41 3.31
N GLN A 290 23.07 15.21 2.28
CA GLN A 290 22.57 16.59 2.20
C GLN A 290 21.04 16.65 2.26
N HIS A 291 20.36 15.65 1.70
CA HIS A 291 18.92 15.52 1.80
C HIS A 291 18.42 15.12 3.20
N ILE A 292 19.20 14.31 3.94
CA ILE A 292 18.92 13.98 5.35
C ILE A 292 19.23 15.19 6.24
N MET A 293 20.31 15.93 5.98
CA MET A 293 20.70 17.13 6.71
C MET A 293 19.68 18.26 6.61
N SER A 294 18.92 18.35 5.51
CA SER A 294 17.84 19.34 5.36
C SER A 294 16.60 19.02 6.20
N ARG A 295 16.57 17.89 6.91
CA ARG A 295 15.43 17.41 7.69
C ARG A 295 15.68 17.50 9.18
N LYS A 296 14.57 17.49 9.95
CA LYS A 296 14.51 17.50 11.43
C LYS A 296 15.20 16.32 12.15
N PHE A 297 15.95 15.48 11.43
CA PHE A 297 16.63 14.31 12.02
C PHE A 297 18.02 14.64 12.55
N VAL A 298 18.61 15.75 12.14
CA VAL A 298 19.95 16.14 12.54
C VAL A 298 19.89 17.06 13.75
N GLN A 299 20.64 16.70 14.79
CA GLN A 299 20.90 17.54 15.95
C GLN A 299 22.38 17.88 15.98
N THR A 300 22.71 19.11 16.35
CA THR A 300 24.09 19.60 16.47
C THR A 300 24.39 19.83 17.95
N TYR A 301 25.51 19.34 18.41
CA TYR A 301 25.98 19.43 19.79
C TYR A 301 27.30 20.19 19.82
N GLY A 302 27.49 21.00 20.87
CA GLY A 302 28.78 21.61 21.22
C GLY A 302 29.69 20.59 21.92
N LYS A 303 30.95 20.94 22.06
CA LYS A 303 31.90 20.12 22.81
C LYS A 303 31.42 20.00 24.28
N ASP A 304 31.53 18.80 24.84
CA ASP A 304 31.14 18.43 26.18
C ASP A 304 29.60 18.43 26.44
N ASP A 305 28.78 18.68 25.40
CA ASP A 305 27.33 18.52 25.51
C ASP A 305 26.94 17.07 25.75
N VAL A 306 26.05 16.85 26.74
CA VAL A 306 25.52 15.53 27.06
C VAL A 306 24.40 15.16 26.07
N ILE A 307 24.57 14.03 25.36
CA ILE A 307 23.59 13.49 24.42
C ILE A 307 22.53 12.67 25.15
N PHE A 308 22.97 11.81 26.09
CA PHE A 308 22.13 11.07 27.04
C PHE A 308 22.97 10.55 28.22
N ASN A 309 22.30 10.27 29.33
CA ASN A 309 22.93 9.76 30.54
C ASN A 309 22.72 8.25 30.73
N HIS A 310 23.60 7.63 31.47
CA HIS A 310 23.44 6.26 31.96
C HIS A 310 22.12 6.12 32.75
N ASN A 311 21.42 4.99 32.59
CA ASN A 311 20.10 4.69 33.16
C ASN A 311 18.94 5.56 32.66
N GLU A 312 19.10 6.41 31.68
CA GLU A 312 18.04 7.14 31.00
C GLU A 312 17.17 6.19 30.17
N GLU A 313 15.87 6.45 30.04
CA GLU A 313 15.01 5.71 29.12
C GLU A 313 15.38 5.98 27.67
N SER A 314 15.22 4.99 26.79
CA SER A 314 15.72 5.05 25.43
C SER A 314 14.63 4.79 24.41
N ASP A 315 14.42 5.75 23.52
CA ASP A 315 13.52 5.67 22.36
C ASP A 315 14.23 5.90 21.01
N LYS A 316 15.54 6.17 21.02
CA LYS A 316 16.33 6.53 19.83
C LYS A 316 17.76 6.00 19.90
N MET A 317 18.36 5.80 18.72
CA MET A 317 19.79 5.65 18.53
C MET A 317 20.32 6.82 17.70
N PHE A 318 21.63 6.94 17.62
CA PHE A 318 22.30 8.04 16.96
C PHE A 318 23.34 7.52 15.96
N TYR A 319 23.40 8.18 14.79
CA TYR A 319 24.43 7.97 13.77
C TYR A 319 25.25 9.26 13.63
N ILE A 320 26.57 9.15 13.64
CA ILE A 320 27.50 10.30 13.63
C ILE A 320 27.73 10.73 12.20
N LEU A 321 27.20 11.93 11.82
CA LEU A 321 27.44 12.56 10.52
C LEU A 321 28.77 13.29 10.45
N SER A 322 29.18 13.98 11.54
CA SER A 322 30.45 14.66 11.68
C SER A 322 30.80 14.80 13.15
N GLY A 323 32.09 14.90 13.46
CA GLY A 323 32.60 14.98 14.81
C GLY A 323 32.81 13.60 15.44
N SER A 324 32.94 13.58 16.76
CA SER A 324 33.14 12.36 17.55
C SER A 324 32.36 12.42 18.87
N VAL A 325 32.10 11.26 19.47
CA VAL A 325 31.30 11.09 20.70
C VAL A 325 32.03 10.17 21.66
N ASN A 326 32.23 10.63 22.89
CA ASN A 326 32.78 9.84 24.00
C ASN A 326 31.65 9.05 24.65
N ILE A 327 31.78 7.72 24.70
CA ILE A 327 30.91 6.85 25.49
C ILE A 327 31.57 6.68 26.85
N THR A 328 30.87 7.09 27.90
CA THR A 328 31.44 7.11 29.28
C THR A 328 30.62 6.23 30.22
N ARG A 329 31.31 5.61 31.16
CA ARG A 329 30.73 4.86 32.29
C ARG A 329 31.52 5.13 33.52
N ASN A 330 30.84 5.50 34.63
CA ASN A 330 31.48 5.90 35.91
C ASN A 330 32.53 7.02 35.72
N ASN A 331 32.26 7.98 34.84
CA ASN A 331 33.15 9.09 34.46
C ASN A 331 34.42 8.68 33.70
N GLU A 332 34.58 7.44 33.29
CA GLU A 332 35.68 6.97 32.46
C GLU A 332 35.23 6.81 31.01
N ILE A 333 36.04 7.22 30.06
CA ILE A 333 35.80 7.00 28.61
C ILE A 333 36.05 5.54 28.29
N ILE A 334 35.00 4.80 27.95
CA ILE A 334 35.07 3.39 27.59
C ILE A 334 35.21 3.17 26.08
N ASN A 335 34.79 4.17 25.26
CA ASN A 335 34.92 4.14 23.82
C ASN A 335 34.82 5.55 23.24
N VAL A 336 35.46 5.78 22.08
CA VAL A 336 35.32 7.01 21.29
C VAL A 336 34.74 6.64 19.93
N MET A 337 33.51 7.09 19.70
CA MET A 337 32.79 6.84 18.46
C MET A 337 33.07 7.94 17.44
N LYS A 338 33.34 7.59 16.20
CA LYS A 338 33.74 8.50 15.13
C LYS A 338 32.68 8.66 14.05
N GLN A 339 32.91 9.58 13.14
CA GLN A 339 32.07 9.78 11.94
C GLN A 339 31.84 8.46 11.20
N GLY A 340 30.57 8.18 10.86
CA GLY A 340 30.16 6.96 10.17
C GLY A 340 29.72 5.83 11.10
N GLU A 341 29.97 5.96 12.40
CA GLU A 341 29.57 4.98 13.40
C GLU A 341 28.22 5.34 14.04
N TYR A 342 27.59 4.40 14.72
CA TYR A 342 26.34 4.57 15.43
C TYR A 342 26.44 4.04 16.86
N PHE A 343 25.61 4.59 17.76
CA PHE A 343 25.60 4.24 19.17
C PHE A 343 24.19 4.39 19.77
N GLY A 344 24.00 3.79 20.93
CA GLY A 344 22.70 3.77 21.63
C GLY A 344 21.71 2.75 21.08
N GLU A 345 22.14 1.88 20.17
CA GLU A 345 21.36 0.80 19.56
C GLU A 345 21.05 -0.34 20.55
N ILE A 346 21.96 -0.61 21.49
CA ILE A 346 21.83 -1.73 22.44
C ILE A 346 20.55 -1.59 23.24
N SER A 347 20.31 -0.42 23.84
CA SER A 347 19.12 -0.19 24.64
C SER A 347 17.80 -0.32 23.85
N LEU A 348 17.80 -0.01 22.55
CA LEU A 348 16.65 -0.21 21.68
C LEU A 348 16.40 -1.69 21.35
N LEU A 349 17.48 -2.44 21.10
CA LEU A 349 17.39 -3.85 20.69
C LEU A 349 16.89 -4.75 21.83
N ILE A 350 17.36 -4.50 23.06
CA ILE A 350 17.01 -5.32 24.23
C ILE A 350 15.97 -4.66 25.14
N ASN A 351 15.42 -3.51 24.71
CA ASN A 351 14.38 -2.75 25.42
C ASN A 351 14.75 -2.44 26.89
N THR A 352 15.94 -1.88 27.08
CA THR A 352 16.49 -1.51 28.39
C THR A 352 16.86 -0.04 28.44
N LYS A 353 17.15 0.46 29.64
CA LYS A 353 17.72 1.78 29.85
C LYS A 353 19.12 1.89 29.26
N ARG A 354 19.63 3.12 29.08
CA ARG A 354 20.98 3.39 28.58
C ARG A 354 22.03 2.70 29.43
N THR A 355 22.91 1.95 28.81
CA THR A 355 23.99 1.17 29.47
C THR A 355 25.24 2.01 29.78
N ALA A 356 25.34 3.21 29.19
CA ALA A 356 26.44 4.16 29.36
C ALA A 356 25.91 5.57 29.11
N SER A 357 26.70 6.61 29.40
CA SER A 357 26.44 7.99 28.96
C SER A 357 27.16 8.27 27.63
N ALA A 358 26.68 9.26 26.88
CA ALA A 358 27.29 9.73 25.65
C ALA A 358 27.43 11.25 25.69
N VAL A 359 28.64 11.73 25.36
CA VAL A 359 29.02 13.16 25.40
C VAL A 359 29.72 13.53 24.11
N ALA A 360 29.38 14.65 23.51
CA ALA A 360 30.04 15.16 22.30
C ALA A 360 31.51 15.52 22.61
N ALA A 361 32.46 14.98 21.83
CA ALA A 361 33.87 15.19 22.05
C ALA A 361 34.43 16.41 21.30
N GLU A 362 33.70 16.87 20.27
CA GLU A 362 34.11 17.97 19.40
C GLU A 362 33.01 19.01 19.23
N GLU A 363 33.40 20.24 18.93
CA GLU A 363 32.46 21.29 18.54
C GLU A 363 31.74 20.95 17.23
N HIS A 364 30.47 21.35 17.12
CA HIS A 364 29.65 21.13 15.96
C HIS A 364 29.47 19.63 15.59
N THR A 365 29.51 18.73 16.58
CA THR A 365 29.19 17.31 16.39
C THR A 365 27.75 17.14 15.89
N GLN A 366 27.55 16.56 14.71
CA GLN A 366 26.25 16.37 14.08
C GLN A 366 25.81 14.91 14.15
N LEU A 367 24.63 14.70 14.73
CA LEU A 367 24.06 13.38 14.94
C LEU A 367 22.71 13.26 14.24
N VAL A 368 22.47 12.12 13.57
CA VAL A 368 21.15 11.74 13.07
C VAL A 368 20.43 10.93 14.13
N CYS A 369 19.28 11.41 14.60
CA CYS A 369 18.43 10.71 15.52
C CYS A 369 17.55 9.69 14.79
N ILE A 370 17.63 8.41 15.17
CA ILE A 370 16.85 7.31 14.59
C ILE A 370 15.96 6.75 15.69
N SER A 371 14.64 6.92 15.55
CA SER A 371 13.68 6.38 16.54
C SER A 371 13.64 4.85 16.50
N GLN A 372 13.19 4.25 17.61
CA GLN A 372 13.02 2.80 17.73
C GLN A 372 12.15 2.23 16.60
N ASP A 373 11.04 2.90 16.25
CA ASP A 373 10.17 2.49 15.14
C ASP A 373 10.90 2.47 13.80
N ASN A 374 11.64 3.54 13.47
CA ASN A 374 12.38 3.64 12.22
C ASN A 374 13.51 2.59 12.16
N PHE A 375 14.22 2.38 13.27
CA PHE A 375 15.26 1.36 13.35
C PHE A 375 14.68 -0.04 13.18
N GLY A 376 13.59 -0.36 13.87
CA GLY A 376 12.87 -1.63 13.70
C GLY A 376 12.39 -1.88 12.27
N ILE A 377 11.95 -0.82 11.56
CA ILE A 377 11.59 -0.92 10.14
C ILE A 377 12.83 -1.23 9.29
N ILE A 378 13.95 -0.53 9.51
CA ILE A 378 15.20 -0.74 8.76
C ILE A 378 15.67 -2.19 8.91
N LEU A 379 15.68 -2.71 10.14
CA LEU A 379 16.09 -4.09 10.42
C LEU A 379 15.19 -5.13 9.72
N ARG A 380 13.87 -4.93 9.70
CA ARG A 380 12.93 -5.85 9.04
C ARG A 380 12.96 -5.77 7.51
N GLU A 381 13.24 -4.58 6.97
CA GLU A 381 13.18 -4.34 5.53
C GLU A 381 14.44 -4.73 4.78
N GLU A 382 15.61 -4.61 5.42
CA GLU A 382 16.92 -4.66 4.78
C GLU A 382 17.82 -5.69 5.45
N GLY A 383 17.67 -6.97 5.10
CA GLY A 383 18.43 -8.07 5.69
C GLY A 383 19.96 -7.89 5.59
N LYS A 384 20.46 -7.18 4.56
CA LYS A 384 21.89 -6.86 4.43
C LYS A 384 22.34 -5.88 5.51
N ILE A 385 21.53 -4.85 5.82
CA ILE A 385 21.84 -3.90 6.89
C ILE A 385 21.79 -4.61 8.24
N THR A 386 20.76 -5.43 8.46
CA THR A 386 20.63 -6.24 9.68
C THR A 386 21.83 -7.13 9.90
N PHE A 387 22.28 -7.82 8.87
CA PHE A 387 23.48 -8.66 8.95
C PHE A 387 24.76 -7.84 9.23
N SER A 388 24.90 -6.66 8.60
CA SER A 388 26.04 -5.76 8.85
C SER A 388 26.08 -5.27 10.31
N ILE A 389 24.91 -4.89 10.85
CA ILE A 389 24.77 -4.45 12.25
C ILE A 389 25.11 -5.60 13.20
N LEU A 390 24.58 -6.81 12.96
CA LEU A 390 24.89 -7.99 13.78
C LEU A 390 26.39 -8.34 13.75
N LYS A 391 27.02 -8.25 12.58
CA LYS A 391 28.48 -8.50 12.43
C LYS A 391 29.27 -7.48 13.25
N GLU A 392 28.98 -6.20 13.13
CA GLU A 392 29.66 -5.14 13.87
C GLU A 392 29.48 -5.29 15.39
N MET A 393 28.25 -5.66 15.84
CA MET A 393 28.01 -5.95 17.27
C MET A 393 28.84 -7.14 17.76
N ALA A 394 28.94 -8.20 16.95
CA ALA A 394 29.77 -9.36 17.28
C ALA A 394 31.27 -9.00 17.36
N GLU A 395 31.75 -8.15 16.45
CA GLU A 395 33.14 -7.64 16.46
C GLU A 395 33.40 -6.78 17.71
N ARG A 396 32.47 -5.90 18.09
CA ARG A 396 32.54 -5.09 19.32
C ARG A 396 32.53 -5.96 20.59
N LEU A 397 31.78 -7.07 20.60
CA LEU A 397 31.75 -8.02 21.73
C LEU A 397 33.10 -8.78 21.81
N LYS A 398 33.64 -9.24 20.70
CA LYS A 398 34.92 -9.95 20.64
C LYS A 398 36.07 -9.09 21.17
N SER A 399 36.17 -7.83 20.70
CA SER A 399 37.24 -6.92 21.16
C SER A 399 37.21 -6.72 22.70
N ARG A 400 36.02 -6.64 23.30
CA ARG A 400 35.88 -6.55 24.75
C ARG A 400 36.29 -7.84 25.51
N THR A 401 36.07 -8.99 24.89
CA THR A 401 36.45 -10.29 25.51
C THR A 401 37.94 -10.50 25.43
N ASP A 402 38.59 -10.06 24.34
CA ASP A 402 40.04 -10.15 24.15
C ASP A 402 40.81 -9.20 25.12
N ASP A 403 40.19 -8.12 25.61
CA ASP A 403 40.75 -7.21 26.63
C ASP A 403 40.70 -7.79 28.07
N TYR A 404 39.98 -8.89 28.29
CA TYR A 404 39.83 -9.55 29.61
C TYR A 404 40.64 -10.85 29.71
N VAL A 405 41.37 -11.25 28.66
CA VAL A 405 42.31 -12.41 28.63
C VAL A 405 43.74 -11.91 28.60
#